data_e34601fbd5d8c55f3207b77f5f690f88
#
_entry.id   e34601fbd5d8c55f3207b77f5f690f88
#
_cell.length_a   1.000
_cell.length_b   1.000
_cell.length_c   1.000
_cell.angle_alpha   90.00
_cell.angle_beta   90.00
_cell.angle_gamma   90.00
#
_symmetry.space_group_name_H-M   'P 1'
#
loop_
_entity.id
_entity.type
_entity.pdbx_description
1 polymer ?
#
loop_
_entity_poly.entity_id
_entity_poly.type
_entity_poly.pdbx_seq_one_letter_code
_entity_poly.pdbx_strand_id
1 'polypeptide(L)'
;MSATRIGIVTKEWPPAVYGGAGVHVVQLTQALRKVSGVEVDVHCFGGPRTDGAFGYDTPTEFATANPALQAIATNLAIANNLQSVDVIHSHTWYANMAGHTASLLYGTPHIVSAHSLEPLRPWKAEQLGGGYKISSWAEKTAYEAAAAIIAVSDGMRADVLSAYPDVDPTKVVTIRNGVDTTKFAPNHDDSVLKEFGI
;
A
#
# COMPACT_ATOMS: atom_id res chain seq x y z
N MET A 1 -13.78 -12.41 22.30
CA MET A 1 -12.46 -11.91 21.88
C MET A 1 -12.71 -10.54 21.26
N SER A 2 -11.85 -9.55 21.52
CA SER A 2 -11.91 -8.26 20.84
C SER A 2 -11.63 -8.48 19.34
N ALA A 3 -12.20 -7.64 18.48
CA ALA A 3 -11.88 -7.67 17.04
C ALA A 3 -10.41 -7.27 16.83
N THR A 4 -9.77 -7.86 15.82
CA THR A 4 -8.44 -7.43 15.36
C THR A 4 -8.59 -6.19 14.48
N ARG A 5 -7.98 -5.08 14.87
CA ARG A 5 -8.06 -3.81 14.16
C ARG A 5 -6.83 -3.63 13.24
N ILE A 6 -7.08 -3.53 11.95
CA ILE A 6 -6.04 -3.38 10.92
C ILE A 6 -6.05 -1.93 10.42
N GLY A 7 -4.89 -1.25 10.51
CA GLY A 7 -4.66 0.03 9.86
C GLY A 7 -4.07 -0.17 8.47
N ILE A 8 -4.87 -0.05 7.42
CA ILE A 8 -4.36 -0.06 6.04
C ILE A 8 -3.85 1.33 5.69
N VAL A 9 -2.61 1.40 5.21
CA VAL A 9 -1.99 2.66 4.77
C VAL A 9 -1.70 2.60 3.27
N THR A 10 -2.24 3.56 2.53
CA THR A 10 -2.12 3.60 1.07
C THR A 10 -2.06 5.03 0.54
N LYS A 11 -1.40 5.21 -0.61
CA LYS A 11 -1.50 6.49 -1.34
C LYS A 11 -2.82 6.60 -2.08
N GLU A 12 -3.23 5.51 -2.74
CA GLU A 12 -4.41 5.48 -3.61
C GLU A 12 -5.64 4.99 -2.87
N TRP A 13 -6.70 5.80 -2.88
CA TRP A 13 -8.02 5.45 -2.36
C TRP A 13 -9.09 6.21 -3.14
N PRO A 14 -10.31 5.68 -3.33
CA PRO A 14 -11.37 6.38 -4.06
C PRO A 14 -11.61 7.82 -3.55
N PRO A 15 -11.84 8.78 -4.45
CA PRO A 15 -11.95 8.64 -5.90
C PRO A 15 -10.60 8.64 -6.66
N ALA A 16 -9.47 8.81 -5.98
CA ALA A 16 -8.14 8.95 -6.56
C ALA A 16 -7.41 7.60 -6.69
N VAL A 17 -7.95 6.68 -7.48
CA VAL A 17 -7.34 5.38 -7.81
C VAL A 17 -6.91 5.41 -9.27
N TYR A 18 -5.62 5.20 -9.53
CA TYR A 18 -5.03 5.27 -10.88
C TYR A 18 -4.16 4.06 -11.22
N GLY A 19 -3.83 3.19 -10.25
CA GLY A 19 -2.95 2.04 -10.43
C GLY A 19 -3.51 0.74 -9.89
N GLY A 20 -2.90 -0.37 -10.29
CA GLY A 20 -3.30 -1.70 -9.84
C GLY A 20 -3.18 -1.90 -8.32
N ALA A 21 -2.22 -1.23 -7.68
CA ALA A 21 -2.08 -1.28 -6.22
C ALA A 21 -3.29 -0.67 -5.52
N GLY A 22 -3.79 0.48 -5.99
CA GLY A 22 -4.99 1.11 -5.43
C GLY A 22 -6.24 0.25 -5.61
N VAL A 23 -6.43 -0.34 -6.79
CA VAL A 23 -7.54 -1.29 -7.05
C VAL A 23 -7.46 -2.47 -6.09
N HIS A 24 -6.26 -3.05 -5.91
CA HIS A 24 -6.03 -4.15 -4.96
C HIS A 24 -6.42 -3.74 -3.54
N VAL A 25 -5.95 -2.58 -3.05
CA VAL A 25 -6.22 -2.11 -1.68
C VAL A 25 -7.72 -1.95 -1.43
N VAL A 26 -8.45 -1.38 -2.38
CA VAL A 26 -9.91 -1.24 -2.28
C VAL A 26 -10.59 -2.61 -2.14
N GLN A 27 -10.24 -3.56 -3.02
CA GLN A 27 -10.83 -4.91 -3.00
C GLN A 27 -10.43 -5.68 -1.74
N LEU A 28 -9.17 -5.60 -1.32
CA LEU A 28 -8.68 -6.21 -0.09
C LEU A 28 -9.43 -5.68 1.13
N THR A 29 -9.58 -4.35 1.25
CA THR A 29 -10.31 -3.71 2.34
C THR A 29 -11.76 -4.20 2.40
N GLN A 30 -12.43 -4.24 1.24
CA GLN A 30 -13.81 -4.73 1.16
C GLN A 30 -13.94 -6.20 1.58
N ALA A 31 -12.96 -7.03 1.22
CA ALA A 31 -12.92 -8.45 1.61
C ALA A 31 -12.65 -8.62 3.11
N LEU A 32 -11.67 -7.90 3.66
CA LEU A 32 -11.32 -7.95 5.08
C LEU A 32 -12.47 -7.50 5.98
N ARG A 33 -13.20 -6.45 5.60
CA ARG A 33 -14.38 -5.96 6.34
C ARG A 33 -15.53 -6.97 6.41
N LYS A 34 -15.51 -8.02 5.58
CA LYS A 34 -16.47 -9.14 5.64
C LYS A 34 -16.02 -10.27 6.57
N VAL A 35 -14.79 -10.24 7.06
CA VAL A 35 -14.25 -11.27 7.96
C VAL A 35 -14.71 -10.98 9.38
N SER A 36 -15.36 -11.96 10.01
CA SER A 36 -15.82 -11.83 11.39
C SER A 36 -14.63 -11.62 12.34
N GLY A 37 -14.74 -10.66 13.24
CA GLY A 37 -13.69 -10.32 14.20
C GLY A 37 -12.53 -9.50 13.62
N VAL A 38 -12.70 -8.92 12.42
CA VAL A 38 -11.76 -7.99 11.81
C VAL A 38 -12.40 -6.63 11.62
N GLU A 39 -11.72 -5.57 12.05
CA GLU A 39 -12.05 -4.17 11.77
C GLU A 39 -10.93 -3.56 10.92
N VAL A 40 -11.30 -2.71 9.95
CA VAL A 40 -10.34 -2.12 9.03
C VAL A 40 -10.52 -0.62 8.95
N ASP A 41 -9.51 0.10 9.42
CA ASP A 41 -9.33 1.53 9.21
C ASP A 41 -8.45 1.76 7.99
N VAL A 42 -8.82 2.72 7.15
CA VAL A 42 -8.03 3.09 5.98
C VAL A 42 -7.48 4.49 6.17
N HIS A 43 -6.16 4.60 6.08
CA HIS A 43 -5.42 5.85 6.11
C HIS A 43 -4.82 6.10 4.73
N CYS A 44 -5.27 7.15 4.05
CA CYS A 44 -4.89 7.41 2.66
C CYS A 44 -4.46 8.85 2.42
N PHE A 45 -3.71 9.06 1.35
CA PHE A 45 -3.31 10.40 0.93
C PHE A 45 -4.47 11.17 0.31
N GLY A 46 -4.40 12.49 0.41
CA GLY A 46 -5.42 13.43 -0.05
C GLY A 46 -6.49 13.70 0.98
N GLY A 47 -7.11 14.86 0.92
CA GLY A 47 -7.98 15.49 1.90
C GLY A 47 -9.17 14.67 2.37
N PRO A 48 -10.08 15.30 3.11
CA PRO A 48 -11.11 14.59 3.87
C PRO A 48 -11.94 13.65 2.98
N ARG A 49 -12.27 12.49 3.53
CA ARG A 49 -13.04 11.44 2.86
C ARG A 49 -14.46 11.36 3.44
N THR A 50 -15.41 10.95 2.62
CA THR A 50 -16.82 10.80 3.01
C THR A 50 -17.22 9.34 3.20
N ASP A 51 -16.33 8.39 2.89
CA ASP A 51 -16.53 6.95 2.91
C ASP A 51 -16.01 6.25 4.18
N GLY A 52 -15.66 7.04 5.20
CA GLY A 52 -15.12 6.54 6.47
C GLY A 52 -13.63 6.26 6.47
N ALA A 53 -12.91 6.55 5.37
CA ALA A 53 -11.46 6.54 5.36
C ALA A 53 -10.89 7.84 5.94
N PHE A 54 -9.70 7.75 6.54
CA PHE A 54 -8.95 8.89 7.04
C PHE A 54 -8.04 9.42 5.92
N GLY A 55 -8.37 10.60 5.38
CA GLY A 55 -7.60 11.27 4.34
C GLY A 55 -6.62 12.28 4.92
N TYR A 56 -5.40 12.31 4.39
CA TYR A 56 -4.33 13.18 4.86
C TYR A 56 -3.76 13.99 3.70
N ASP A 57 -3.94 15.30 3.74
CA ASP A 57 -3.28 16.21 2.81
C ASP A 57 -1.79 16.36 3.15
N THR A 58 -1.01 16.73 2.16
CA THR A 58 0.36 17.16 2.41
C THR A 58 0.35 18.39 3.33
N PRO A 59 1.10 18.39 4.45
CA PRO A 59 1.20 19.56 5.30
C PRO A 59 1.62 20.81 4.51
N THR A 60 1.03 21.95 4.83
CA THR A 60 1.17 23.21 4.05
C THR A 60 2.61 23.65 3.91
N GLU A 61 3.45 23.39 4.91
CA GLU A 61 4.88 23.71 4.92
C GLU A 61 5.66 22.95 3.83
N PHE A 62 5.10 21.84 3.34
CA PHE A 62 5.69 20.99 2.30
C PHE A 62 4.97 21.11 0.95
N ALA A 63 3.98 22.01 0.79
CA ALA A 63 3.17 22.10 -0.43
C ALA A 63 3.99 22.34 -1.70
N THR A 64 5.12 23.05 -1.59
CA THR A 64 6.04 23.34 -2.72
C THR A 64 7.31 22.49 -2.71
N ALA A 65 7.41 21.52 -1.76
CA ALA A 65 8.57 20.66 -1.64
C ALA A 65 8.61 19.59 -2.76
N ASN A 66 9.76 18.94 -2.88
CA ASN A 66 9.88 17.78 -3.76
C ASN A 66 8.79 16.73 -3.41
N PRO A 67 8.12 16.11 -4.40
CA PRO A 67 7.05 15.14 -4.17
C PRO A 67 7.40 13.99 -3.22
N ALA A 68 8.66 13.56 -3.17
CA ALA A 68 9.11 12.53 -2.23
C ALA A 68 9.12 13.05 -0.78
N LEU A 69 9.49 14.33 -0.55
CA LEU A 69 9.38 14.96 0.78
C LEU A 69 7.94 15.19 1.18
N GLN A 70 7.07 15.54 0.24
CA GLN A 70 5.62 15.63 0.49
C GLN A 70 5.07 14.29 0.98
N ALA A 71 5.48 13.19 0.32
CA ALA A 71 5.08 11.85 0.74
C ALA A 71 5.56 11.52 2.15
N ILE A 72 6.82 11.81 2.49
CA ILE A 72 7.35 11.59 3.85
C ILE A 72 6.59 12.43 4.89
N ALA A 73 6.33 13.71 4.61
CA ALA A 73 5.58 14.55 5.53
C ALA A 73 4.16 14.04 5.79
N THR A 74 3.46 13.59 4.74
CA THR A 74 2.14 12.94 4.87
C THR A 74 2.22 11.65 5.68
N ASN A 75 3.27 10.83 5.51
CA ASN A 75 3.49 9.62 6.29
C ASN A 75 3.62 9.91 7.79
N LEU A 76 4.29 11.00 8.19
CA LEU A 76 4.41 11.38 9.60
C LEU A 76 3.04 11.73 10.21
N ALA A 77 2.19 12.45 9.45
CA ALA A 77 0.84 12.74 9.88
C ALA A 77 -0.02 11.46 10.02
N ILE A 78 0.13 10.51 9.11
CA ILE A 78 -0.55 9.21 9.18
C ILE A 78 -0.04 8.41 10.40
N ALA A 79 1.27 8.31 10.59
CA ALA A 79 1.89 7.53 11.66
C ALA A 79 1.35 7.95 13.05
N ASN A 80 1.17 9.25 13.26
CA ASN A 80 0.63 9.81 14.50
C ASN A 80 -0.81 9.34 14.81
N ASN A 81 -1.53 8.79 13.84
CA ASN A 81 -2.92 8.34 13.97
C ASN A 81 -3.07 6.80 13.94
N LEU A 82 -1.98 6.05 13.99
CA LEU A 82 -1.98 4.58 13.95
C LEU A 82 -1.80 3.91 15.33
N GLN A 83 -1.91 4.65 16.43
CA GLN A 83 -1.66 4.14 17.78
C GLN A 83 -2.71 3.13 18.28
N SER A 84 -3.89 3.06 17.68
CA SER A 84 -5.00 2.22 18.16
C SER A 84 -5.26 0.99 17.29
N VAL A 85 -4.34 0.63 16.40
CA VAL A 85 -4.47 -0.57 15.56
C VAL A 85 -3.58 -1.70 16.07
N ASP A 86 -4.03 -2.94 15.87
CA ASP A 86 -3.28 -4.15 16.26
C ASP A 86 -2.24 -4.55 15.21
N VAL A 87 -2.48 -4.20 13.95
CA VAL A 87 -1.60 -4.47 12.80
C VAL A 87 -1.64 -3.29 11.84
N ILE A 88 -0.48 -2.89 11.33
CA ILE A 88 -0.36 -1.90 10.25
C ILE A 88 -0.03 -2.62 8.96
N HIS A 89 -0.75 -2.33 7.89
CA HIS A 89 -0.52 -2.90 6.57
C HIS A 89 -0.36 -1.79 5.54
N SER A 90 0.85 -1.58 5.06
CA SER A 90 1.15 -0.53 4.08
C SER A 90 1.35 -1.07 2.67
N HIS A 91 0.99 -0.24 1.70
CA HIS A 91 1.06 -0.55 0.27
C HIS A 91 1.88 0.51 -0.47
N THR A 92 2.90 0.07 -1.19
CA THR A 92 3.87 0.88 -1.93
C THR A 92 4.76 1.77 -1.04
N TRP A 93 5.94 2.17 -1.58
CA TRP A 93 6.88 3.01 -0.84
C TRP A 93 6.27 4.33 -0.33
N TYR A 94 5.25 4.84 -1.04
CA TYR A 94 4.56 6.08 -0.65
C TYR A 94 3.99 6.02 0.77
N ALA A 95 3.55 4.83 1.22
CA ALA A 95 2.89 4.62 2.50
C ALA A 95 3.76 3.87 3.53
N ASN A 96 4.88 3.29 3.08
CA ASN A 96 5.68 2.40 3.92
C ASN A 96 6.27 3.09 5.16
N MET A 97 6.67 4.36 5.04
CA MET A 97 7.26 5.09 6.17
C MET A 97 6.24 5.43 7.26
N ALA A 98 4.96 5.56 6.94
CA ALA A 98 3.94 5.69 7.97
C ALA A 98 3.86 4.44 8.85
N GLY A 99 3.80 3.26 8.22
CA GLY A 99 3.78 1.99 8.93
C GLY A 99 5.06 1.72 9.71
N HIS A 100 6.21 1.98 9.11
CA HIS A 100 7.51 1.83 9.77
C HIS A 100 7.64 2.73 11.00
N THR A 101 7.33 4.03 10.85
CA THR A 101 7.42 5.00 11.96
C THR A 101 6.44 4.66 13.08
N ALA A 102 5.21 4.31 12.76
CA ALA A 102 4.21 3.91 13.75
C ALA A 102 4.60 2.60 14.47
N SER A 103 5.19 1.64 13.75
CA SER A 103 5.72 0.41 14.36
C SER A 103 6.81 0.71 15.40
N LEU A 104 7.71 1.64 15.10
CA LEU A 104 8.75 2.07 16.05
C LEU A 104 8.16 2.78 17.27
N LEU A 105 7.15 3.63 17.06
CA LEU A 105 6.54 4.45 18.13
C LEU A 105 5.66 3.61 19.07
N TYR A 106 4.88 2.69 18.51
CA TYR A 106 3.81 2.03 19.25
C TYR A 106 4.04 0.53 19.44
N GLY A 107 5.11 -0.04 18.84
CA GLY A 107 5.37 -1.48 18.90
C GLY A 107 4.40 -2.32 18.07
N THR A 108 3.55 -1.69 17.25
CA THR A 108 2.57 -2.38 16.41
C THR A 108 3.26 -3.08 15.23
N PRO A 109 3.00 -4.37 14.96
CA PRO A 109 3.60 -5.06 13.83
C PRO A 109 3.22 -4.42 12.49
N HIS A 110 4.24 -4.17 11.66
CA HIS A 110 4.08 -3.58 10.34
C HIS A 110 4.24 -4.64 9.25
N ILE A 111 3.24 -4.79 8.42
CA ILE A 111 3.22 -5.66 7.23
C ILE A 111 3.32 -4.78 5.99
N VAL A 112 4.13 -5.20 5.02
CA VAL A 112 4.31 -4.50 3.74
C VAL A 112 3.82 -5.38 2.60
N SER A 113 3.02 -4.84 1.67
CA SER A 113 2.71 -5.52 0.40
C SER A 113 3.61 -5.02 -0.73
N ALA A 114 4.34 -5.95 -1.34
CA ALA A 114 5.20 -5.72 -2.50
C ALA A 114 4.42 -5.81 -3.80
N HIS A 115 4.04 -4.65 -4.36
CA HIS A 115 3.39 -4.54 -5.67
C HIS A 115 4.39 -4.25 -6.79
N SER A 116 5.47 -3.58 -6.47
CA SER A 116 6.62 -3.26 -7.32
C SER A 116 7.76 -2.85 -6.42
N LEU A 117 9.01 -2.92 -6.90
CA LEU A 117 10.20 -2.56 -6.15
C LEU A 117 10.92 -1.40 -6.83
N GLU A 118 11.37 -0.41 -6.05
CA GLU A 118 12.10 0.74 -6.58
C GLU A 118 13.41 0.33 -7.30
N PRO A 119 14.24 -0.61 -6.80
CA PRO A 119 15.44 -1.06 -7.50
C PRO A 119 15.20 -1.66 -8.89
N LEU A 120 14.01 -2.21 -9.14
CA LEU A 120 13.63 -2.77 -10.45
C LEU A 120 13.01 -1.72 -11.39
N ARG A 121 13.06 -0.46 -11.01
CA ARG A 121 12.52 0.68 -11.78
C ARG A 121 13.59 1.77 -12.00
N PRO A 122 14.79 1.43 -12.55
CA PRO A 122 15.91 2.36 -12.65
C PRO A 122 15.62 3.62 -13.48
N TRP A 123 14.68 3.55 -14.44
CA TRP A 123 14.21 4.71 -15.21
C TRP A 123 13.60 5.80 -14.35
N LYS A 124 13.11 5.49 -13.15
CA LYS A 124 12.61 6.49 -12.20
C LYS A 124 13.72 7.42 -11.68
N ALA A 125 14.97 6.97 -11.66
CA ALA A 125 16.08 7.82 -11.25
C ALA A 125 16.23 9.03 -12.17
N GLU A 126 15.99 8.86 -13.49
CA GLU A 126 16.03 9.94 -14.47
C GLU A 126 14.82 10.88 -14.31
N GLN A 127 13.65 10.32 -14.01
CA GLN A 127 12.41 11.08 -13.87
C GLN A 127 12.30 11.86 -12.55
N LEU A 128 12.78 11.29 -11.45
CA LEU A 128 12.55 11.79 -10.09
C LEU A 128 13.82 12.40 -9.45
N GLY A 129 15.00 12.22 -10.08
CA GLY A 129 16.27 12.74 -9.55
C GLY A 129 16.49 12.34 -8.09
N GLY A 130 16.70 13.34 -7.21
CA GLY A 130 16.90 13.11 -5.77
C GLY A 130 15.71 12.45 -5.07
N GLY A 131 14.50 12.61 -5.60
CA GLY A 131 13.29 11.94 -5.08
C GLY A 131 13.36 10.42 -5.16
N TYR A 132 14.02 9.87 -6.18
CA TYR A 132 14.25 8.43 -6.31
C TYR A 132 15.13 7.87 -5.19
N LYS A 133 16.14 8.63 -4.74
CA LYS A 133 16.96 8.20 -3.59
C LYS A 133 16.15 8.11 -2.31
N ILE A 134 15.20 9.02 -2.12
CA ILE A 134 14.28 9.00 -0.97
C ILE A 134 13.33 7.82 -1.07
N SER A 135 12.70 7.56 -2.24
CA SER A 135 11.77 6.46 -2.41
C SER A 135 12.45 5.10 -2.20
N SER A 136 13.66 4.92 -2.75
CA SER A 136 14.44 3.70 -2.59
C SER A 136 14.88 3.49 -1.15
N TRP A 137 15.31 4.55 -0.46
CA TRP A 137 15.64 4.48 0.97
C TRP A 137 14.42 4.13 1.81
N ALA A 138 13.29 4.77 1.59
CA ALA A 138 12.05 4.53 2.34
C ALA A 138 11.54 3.09 2.16
N GLU A 139 11.57 2.59 0.92
CA GLU A 139 11.18 1.22 0.61
C GLU A 139 12.12 0.22 1.30
N LYS A 140 13.45 0.34 1.09
CA LYS A 140 14.44 -0.54 1.73
C LYS A 140 14.27 -0.58 3.25
N THR A 141 14.23 0.59 3.88
CA THR A 141 14.11 0.70 5.35
C THR A 141 12.87 -0.02 5.88
N ALA A 142 11.72 0.18 5.22
CA ALA A 142 10.48 -0.44 5.65
C ALA A 142 10.47 -1.96 5.43
N TYR A 143 11.03 -2.44 4.32
CA TYR A 143 11.08 -3.87 4.01
C TYR A 143 11.98 -4.63 4.99
N GLU A 144 13.18 -4.11 5.28
CA GLU A 144 14.12 -4.74 6.22
C GLU A 144 13.59 -4.78 7.65
N ALA A 145 12.80 -3.77 8.06
CA ALA A 145 12.22 -3.68 9.39
C ALA A 145 10.84 -4.36 9.52
N ALA A 146 10.20 -4.73 8.42
CA ALA A 146 8.84 -5.30 8.45
C ALA A 146 8.75 -6.58 9.29
N ALA A 147 7.62 -6.73 9.97
CA ALA A 147 7.27 -7.98 10.65
C ALA A 147 6.98 -9.10 9.64
N ALA A 148 6.36 -8.75 8.49
CA ALA A 148 6.15 -9.65 7.36
C ALA A 148 6.05 -8.85 6.05
N ILE A 149 6.39 -9.50 4.94
CA ILE A 149 6.28 -8.95 3.58
C ILE A 149 5.37 -9.86 2.77
N ILE A 150 4.30 -9.31 2.23
CA ILE A 150 3.42 -10.01 1.30
C ILE A 150 3.91 -9.73 -0.12
N ALA A 151 4.41 -10.76 -0.80
CA ALA A 151 4.72 -10.73 -2.21
C ALA A 151 3.50 -11.19 -3.02
N VAL A 152 3.08 -10.40 -4.03
CA VAL A 152 1.88 -10.69 -4.82
C VAL A 152 2.06 -11.84 -5.81
N SER A 153 3.26 -12.38 -5.94
CA SER A 153 3.60 -13.55 -6.76
C SER A 153 4.91 -14.19 -6.28
N ASP A 154 5.18 -15.42 -6.73
CA ASP A 154 6.46 -16.08 -6.45
C ASP A 154 7.63 -15.35 -7.12
N GLY A 155 7.41 -14.77 -8.31
CA GLY A 155 8.38 -13.88 -8.97
C GLY A 155 8.68 -12.67 -8.09
N MET A 156 7.66 -11.97 -7.58
CA MET A 156 7.85 -10.83 -6.67
C MET A 156 8.57 -11.24 -5.38
N ARG A 157 8.31 -12.45 -4.86
CA ARG A 157 9.06 -12.97 -3.71
C ARG A 157 10.55 -13.11 -4.02
N ALA A 158 10.90 -13.68 -5.16
CA ALA A 158 12.29 -13.79 -5.60
C ALA A 158 12.93 -12.41 -5.79
N ASP A 159 12.20 -11.47 -6.38
CA ASP A 159 12.65 -10.09 -6.60
C ASP A 159 12.91 -9.37 -5.27
N VAL A 160 12.03 -9.50 -4.27
CA VAL A 160 12.24 -8.91 -2.93
C VAL A 160 13.54 -9.44 -2.31
N LEU A 161 13.74 -10.76 -2.30
CA LEU A 161 14.92 -11.38 -1.70
C LEU A 161 16.21 -11.03 -2.46
N SER A 162 16.13 -10.80 -3.76
CA SER A 162 17.27 -10.37 -4.57
C SER A 162 17.60 -8.89 -4.36
N ALA A 163 16.57 -8.03 -4.29
CA ALA A 163 16.74 -6.59 -4.15
C ALA A 163 17.14 -6.17 -2.72
N TYR A 164 16.68 -6.91 -1.71
CA TYR A 164 16.91 -6.63 -0.29
C TYR A 164 17.46 -7.87 0.42
N PRO A 165 18.77 -8.17 0.24
CA PRO A 165 19.39 -9.40 0.77
C PRO A 165 19.44 -9.46 2.30
N ASP A 166 19.26 -8.34 3.00
CA ASP A 166 19.19 -8.28 4.46
C ASP A 166 17.79 -8.65 5.01
N VAL A 167 16.80 -8.84 4.13
CA VAL A 167 15.46 -9.31 4.52
C VAL A 167 15.50 -10.79 4.85
N ASP A 168 15.00 -11.15 6.03
CA ASP A 168 14.81 -12.56 6.42
C ASP A 168 13.82 -13.25 5.47
N PRO A 169 14.23 -14.30 4.72
CA PRO A 169 13.37 -15.00 3.78
C PRO A 169 12.10 -15.62 4.40
N THR A 170 12.13 -15.90 5.71
CA THR A 170 10.96 -16.47 6.44
C THR A 170 9.84 -15.47 6.63
N LYS A 171 10.15 -14.17 6.54
CA LYS A 171 9.16 -13.08 6.63
C LYS A 171 8.48 -12.79 5.29
N VAL A 172 8.98 -13.32 4.17
CA VAL A 172 8.43 -13.05 2.84
C VAL A 172 7.48 -14.16 2.44
N VAL A 173 6.19 -13.84 2.36
CA VAL A 173 5.12 -14.79 2.06
C VAL A 173 4.46 -14.42 0.73
N THR A 174 4.26 -15.40 -0.15
CA THR A 174 3.49 -15.20 -1.39
C THR A 174 2.00 -15.27 -1.09
N ILE A 175 1.29 -14.14 -1.30
CA ILE A 175 -0.18 -14.09 -1.29
C ILE A 175 -0.61 -13.40 -2.58
N ARG A 176 -1.18 -14.17 -3.51
CA ARG A 176 -1.61 -13.63 -4.81
C ARG A 176 -2.85 -12.77 -4.67
N ASN A 177 -2.95 -11.76 -5.53
CA ASN A 177 -4.15 -10.94 -5.58
C ASN A 177 -5.36 -11.78 -5.96
N GLY A 178 -6.46 -11.61 -5.22
CA GLY A 178 -7.74 -12.23 -5.53
C GLY A 178 -8.53 -11.43 -6.56
N VAL A 179 -9.55 -12.07 -7.12
CA VAL A 179 -10.54 -11.45 -7.99
C VAL A 179 -11.94 -11.83 -7.51
N ASP A 180 -12.87 -10.89 -7.60
CA ASP A 180 -14.28 -11.16 -7.33
C ASP A 180 -14.90 -11.92 -8.52
N THR A 181 -15.05 -13.24 -8.36
CA THR A 181 -15.56 -14.14 -9.41
C THR A 181 -17.07 -13.95 -9.69
N THR A 182 -17.79 -13.26 -8.83
CA THR A 182 -19.20 -12.91 -9.10
C THR A 182 -19.28 -11.71 -10.03
N LYS A 183 -18.42 -10.73 -9.83
CA LYS A 183 -18.32 -9.53 -10.67
C LYS A 183 -17.65 -9.83 -12.02
N PHE A 184 -16.62 -10.66 -12.02
CA PHE A 184 -15.84 -11.04 -13.20
C PHE A 184 -16.19 -12.47 -13.66
N ALA A 185 -17.48 -12.77 -13.72
CA ALA A 185 -17.99 -14.00 -14.28
C ALA A 185 -18.04 -13.93 -15.84
N PRO A 186 -17.99 -15.07 -16.54
CA PRO A 186 -18.23 -15.09 -17.98
C PRO A 186 -19.56 -14.41 -18.31
N ASN A 187 -19.53 -13.46 -19.22
CA ASN A 187 -20.72 -12.80 -19.76
C ASN A 187 -20.87 -13.17 -21.22
N HIS A 188 -22.02 -13.67 -21.60
CA HIS A 188 -22.36 -14.02 -22.98
C HIS A 188 -23.13 -12.90 -23.71
N ASP A 189 -23.24 -11.72 -23.08
CA ASP A 189 -23.82 -10.54 -23.73
C ASP A 189 -22.80 -9.98 -24.73
N ASP A 190 -23.12 -10.14 -26.02
CA ASP A 190 -22.34 -9.67 -27.15
C ASP A 190 -22.87 -8.35 -27.75
N SER A 191 -23.80 -7.68 -27.06
CA SER A 191 -24.43 -6.44 -27.53
C SER A 191 -23.40 -5.36 -27.88
N VAL A 192 -22.37 -5.20 -27.06
CA VAL A 192 -21.28 -4.24 -27.31
C VAL A 192 -20.46 -4.63 -28.55
N LEU A 193 -20.16 -5.91 -28.74
CA LEU A 193 -19.42 -6.39 -29.92
C LEU A 193 -20.21 -6.11 -31.19
N LYS A 194 -21.53 -6.35 -31.18
CA LYS A 194 -22.44 -6.05 -32.32
C LYS A 194 -22.51 -4.56 -32.60
N GLU A 195 -22.49 -3.69 -31.60
CA GLU A 195 -22.45 -2.23 -31.79
C GLU A 195 -21.21 -1.78 -32.57
N PHE A 196 -20.07 -2.46 -32.37
CA PHE A 196 -18.84 -2.19 -33.13
C PHE A 196 -18.66 -3.06 -34.37
N GLY A 197 -19.66 -3.86 -34.77
CA GLY A 197 -19.62 -4.69 -35.95
C GLY A 197 -18.66 -5.89 -35.85
N ILE A 198 -18.38 -6.37 -34.65
CA ILE A 198 -17.50 -7.51 -34.34
C ILE A 198 -18.34 -8.76 -34.09
#